data_94446374e569bc8e8d55fc4b38ab8718
#
_entry.id   94446374e569bc8e8d55fc4b38ab8718
#
_cell.length_a   1.000
_cell.length_b   1.000
_cell.length_c   1.000
_cell.angle_alpha   90.00
_cell.angle_beta   90.00
_cell.angle_gamma   90.00
#
_symmetry.space_group_name_H-M   'P 1'
#
loop_
_entity.id
_entity.type
_entity.pdbx_description
1 polymer ?
#
loop_
_entity_poly.entity_id
_entity_poly.type
_entity_poly.pdbx_seq_one_letter_code
_entity_poly.pdbx_strand_id
1 'polypeptide(L)'
;LLPENVQTIFVHHELRYIRNEKEITLFREQTAGDRMLFHIAKDFERSALLKYKDVIVLTEVDRKIMEDFIGRKDHIYTSPAVVQVGDRLEQPFVPVQSGRLTFVGSEDHFPNLDAVAWFCHEVIPHLRKRHFSFTLQVIGKWRGECINRLQSEYPELKLVGYVEDLGSF
;
A
#
# COMPACT_ATOMS: atom_id res chain seq x y z
N LEU A 1 -0.27 -4.10 -31.81
CA LEU A 1 0.88 -5.02 -31.80
C LEU A 1 2.12 -4.17 -32.00
N LEU A 2 3.13 -4.29 -31.14
CA LEU A 2 4.42 -3.63 -31.34
C LEU A 2 5.22 -4.36 -32.40
N PRO A 3 6.06 -3.66 -33.21
CA PRO A 3 6.97 -4.30 -34.13
C PRO A 3 7.91 -5.29 -33.43
N GLU A 4 8.28 -6.38 -34.11
CA GLU A 4 9.13 -7.45 -33.52
C GLU A 4 10.52 -6.99 -33.09
N ASN A 5 11.01 -5.88 -33.63
CA ASN A 5 12.32 -5.29 -33.32
C ASN A 5 12.29 -4.31 -32.14
N VAL A 6 11.14 -4.10 -31.47
CA VAL A 6 11.02 -3.23 -30.31
C VAL A 6 11.27 -4.02 -29.05
N GLN A 7 12.33 -3.65 -28.31
CA GLN A 7 12.56 -4.18 -26.97
C GLN A 7 11.54 -3.57 -26.01
N THR A 8 10.83 -4.43 -25.28
CA THR A 8 9.83 -4.00 -24.30
C THR A 8 10.34 -4.30 -22.89
N ILE A 9 10.28 -3.28 -22.02
CA ILE A 9 10.57 -3.40 -20.60
C ILE A 9 9.28 -3.11 -19.85
N PHE A 10 8.91 -3.99 -18.93
CA PHE A 10 7.75 -3.79 -18.08
C PHE A 10 8.19 -3.35 -16.68
N VAL A 11 7.77 -2.16 -16.24
CA VAL A 11 8.00 -1.69 -14.88
C VAL A 11 6.79 -2.05 -14.03
N HIS A 12 6.99 -2.92 -13.07
CA HIS A 12 5.94 -3.47 -12.24
C HIS A 12 5.93 -2.79 -10.87
N HIS A 13 4.88 -2.05 -10.57
CA HIS A 13 4.75 -1.31 -9.31
C HIS A 13 4.11 -2.13 -8.20
N GLU A 14 3.27 -3.11 -8.53
CA GLU A 14 2.48 -3.85 -7.56
C GLU A 14 2.05 -5.21 -8.11
N LEU A 15 2.27 -6.29 -7.36
CA LEU A 15 1.73 -7.61 -7.65
C LEU A 15 0.23 -7.66 -7.31
N ARG A 16 -0.61 -7.43 -8.31
CA ARG A 16 -2.06 -7.28 -8.14
C ARG A 16 -2.72 -8.52 -7.54
N TYR A 17 -2.24 -9.71 -7.89
CA TYR A 17 -2.82 -10.93 -7.34
C TYR A 17 -2.66 -11.01 -5.82
N ILE A 18 -1.55 -10.52 -5.25
CA ILE A 18 -1.33 -10.47 -3.80
C ILE A 18 -2.30 -9.50 -3.14
N ARG A 19 -2.47 -8.32 -3.74
CA ARG A 19 -3.44 -7.34 -3.25
C ARG A 19 -4.87 -7.90 -3.30
N ASN A 20 -5.26 -8.46 -4.44
CA ASN A 20 -6.60 -9.01 -4.63
C ASN A 20 -6.91 -10.15 -3.66
N GLU A 21 -5.93 -11.02 -3.39
CA GLU A 21 -6.07 -12.12 -2.42
C GLU A 21 -6.37 -11.58 -1.01
N LYS A 22 -5.66 -10.55 -0.57
CA LYS A 22 -5.88 -9.90 0.72
C LYS A 22 -7.21 -9.13 0.76
N GLU A 23 -7.50 -8.37 -0.28
CA GLU A 23 -8.72 -7.55 -0.38
C GLU A 23 -9.99 -8.41 -0.26
N ILE A 24 -10.03 -9.56 -0.94
CA ILE A 24 -11.19 -10.45 -0.91
C ILE A 24 -11.40 -11.06 0.48
N THR A 25 -10.32 -11.35 1.23
CA THR A 25 -10.42 -11.99 2.55
C THR A 25 -10.86 -11.06 3.67
N LEU A 26 -10.71 -9.75 3.51
CA LEU A 26 -10.87 -8.77 4.61
C LEU A 26 -12.32 -8.35 4.85
N PHE A 27 -13.16 -8.34 3.83
CA PHE A 27 -14.51 -7.76 3.95
C PHE A 27 -15.65 -8.78 4.03
N ARG A 28 -15.42 -10.00 3.58
CA ARG A 28 -16.42 -11.07 3.60
C ARG A 28 -15.81 -12.44 3.38
N GLU A 29 -16.55 -13.47 3.73
CA GLU A 29 -16.19 -14.83 3.36
C GLU A 29 -16.15 -14.98 1.84
N GLN A 30 -15.12 -15.67 1.35
CA GLN A 30 -14.93 -15.91 -0.07
C GLN A 30 -15.96 -16.91 -0.59
N THR A 31 -16.70 -16.51 -1.60
CA THR A 31 -17.54 -17.44 -2.37
C THR A 31 -16.70 -18.28 -3.34
N ALA A 32 -17.27 -19.34 -3.88
CA ALA A 32 -16.63 -20.11 -4.96
C ALA A 32 -16.37 -19.25 -6.21
N GLY A 33 -17.27 -18.30 -6.50
CA GLY A 33 -17.12 -17.35 -7.60
C GLY A 33 -15.93 -16.41 -7.40
N ASP A 34 -15.74 -15.89 -6.19
CA ASP A 34 -14.61 -15.02 -5.87
C ASP A 34 -13.28 -15.76 -6.07
N ARG A 35 -13.18 -17.00 -5.60
CA ARG A 35 -11.98 -17.84 -5.80
C ARG A 35 -11.71 -18.08 -7.28
N MET A 36 -12.73 -18.37 -8.07
CA MET A 36 -12.59 -18.56 -9.52
C MET A 36 -12.07 -17.28 -10.20
N LEU A 37 -12.68 -16.14 -9.90
CA LEU A 37 -12.25 -14.83 -10.45
C LEU A 37 -10.82 -14.49 -10.05
N PHE A 38 -10.44 -14.78 -8.81
CA PHE A 38 -9.07 -14.60 -8.35
C PHE A 38 -8.08 -15.43 -9.16
N HIS A 39 -8.36 -16.73 -9.39
CA HIS A 39 -7.49 -17.59 -10.19
C HIS A 39 -7.37 -17.10 -11.63
N ILE A 40 -8.47 -16.71 -12.26
CA ILE A 40 -8.48 -16.14 -13.62
C ILE A 40 -7.64 -14.87 -13.67
N ALA A 41 -7.79 -13.96 -12.72
CA ALA A 41 -7.03 -12.71 -12.67
C ALA A 41 -5.53 -12.97 -12.46
N LYS A 42 -5.18 -13.92 -11.59
CA LYS A 42 -3.80 -14.34 -11.33
C LYS A 42 -3.15 -14.94 -12.58
N ASP A 43 -3.83 -15.85 -13.26
CA ASP A 43 -3.33 -16.49 -14.48
C ASP A 43 -3.21 -15.48 -15.64
N PHE A 44 -4.14 -14.54 -15.74
CA PHE A 44 -4.07 -13.43 -16.69
C PHE A 44 -2.85 -12.55 -16.45
N GLU A 45 -2.61 -12.13 -15.18
CA GLU A 45 -1.46 -11.32 -14.81
C GLU A 45 -0.14 -12.04 -15.14
N ARG A 46 -0.04 -13.33 -14.76
CA ARG A 46 1.12 -14.16 -15.09
C ARG A 46 1.35 -14.26 -16.60
N SER A 47 0.30 -14.53 -17.36
CA SER A 47 0.37 -14.65 -18.81
C SER A 47 0.75 -13.34 -19.50
N ALA A 48 0.31 -12.21 -18.96
CA ALA A 48 0.69 -10.90 -19.44
C ALA A 48 2.18 -10.61 -19.19
N LEU A 49 2.67 -10.88 -17.97
CA LEU A 49 4.07 -10.68 -17.58
C LEU A 49 5.04 -11.53 -18.40
N LEU A 50 4.67 -12.75 -18.73
CA LEU A 50 5.49 -13.65 -19.56
C LEU A 50 5.71 -13.16 -21.00
N LYS A 51 4.94 -12.18 -21.46
CA LYS A 51 5.12 -11.56 -22.79
C LYS A 51 6.29 -10.56 -22.83
N TYR A 52 6.76 -10.11 -21.66
CA TYR A 52 7.87 -9.17 -21.58
C TYR A 52 9.18 -9.92 -21.29
N LYS A 53 10.22 -9.57 -22.06
CA LYS A 53 11.54 -10.13 -21.83
C LYS A 53 12.12 -9.61 -20.51
N ASP A 54 12.09 -8.29 -20.34
CA ASP A 54 12.68 -7.61 -19.20
C ASP A 54 11.57 -7.05 -18.31
N VAL A 55 11.67 -7.33 -16.99
CA VAL A 55 10.74 -6.85 -15.97
C VAL A 55 11.55 -6.14 -14.89
N ILE A 56 11.11 -4.95 -14.53
CA ILE A 56 11.67 -4.18 -13.41
C ILE A 56 10.66 -4.18 -12.28
N VAL A 57 11.10 -4.48 -11.07
CA VAL A 57 10.32 -4.40 -9.83
C VAL A 57 10.97 -3.42 -8.86
N LEU A 58 10.24 -2.97 -7.83
CA LEU A 58 10.70 -1.89 -6.97
C LEU A 58 11.61 -2.37 -5.82
N THR A 59 11.45 -3.61 -5.37
CA THR A 59 12.21 -4.16 -4.23
C THR A 59 12.77 -5.55 -4.50
N GLU A 60 13.78 -5.93 -3.75
CA GLU A 60 14.33 -7.30 -3.79
C GLU A 60 13.32 -8.36 -3.29
N VAL A 61 12.39 -7.96 -2.44
CA VAL A 61 11.29 -8.83 -2.00
C VAL A 61 10.37 -9.10 -3.18
N ASP A 62 9.95 -8.05 -3.90
CA ASP A 62 9.10 -8.19 -5.09
C ASP A 62 9.81 -9.00 -6.19
N ARG A 63 11.15 -8.85 -6.33
CA ARG A 63 11.93 -9.63 -7.28
C ARG A 63 11.82 -11.13 -7.02
N LYS A 64 12.01 -11.56 -5.78
CA LYS A 64 11.89 -12.98 -5.40
C LYS A 64 10.47 -13.51 -5.63
N ILE A 65 9.46 -12.74 -5.25
CA ILE A 65 8.06 -13.10 -5.48
C ILE A 65 7.77 -13.20 -6.99
N MET A 66 8.29 -12.26 -7.79
CA MET A 66 8.12 -12.25 -9.24
C MET A 66 8.82 -13.46 -9.88
N GLU A 67 10.03 -13.80 -9.47
CA GLU A 67 10.76 -14.98 -9.94
C GLU A 67 9.95 -16.27 -9.75
N ASP A 68 9.38 -16.44 -8.56
CA ASP A 68 8.54 -17.60 -8.24
C ASP A 68 7.21 -17.55 -9.03
N PHE A 69 6.63 -16.38 -9.18
CA PHE A 69 5.33 -16.21 -9.85
C PHE A 69 5.39 -16.53 -11.34
N ILE A 70 6.42 -16.04 -12.05
CA ILE A 70 6.55 -16.28 -13.50
C ILE A 70 7.43 -17.48 -13.83
N GLY A 71 8.14 -18.04 -12.84
CA GLY A 71 8.95 -19.26 -12.98
C GLY A 71 10.26 -19.05 -13.72
N ARG A 72 10.85 -17.84 -13.65
CA ARG A 72 12.19 -17.55 -14.19
C ARG A 72 12.95 -16.59 -13.27
N LYS A 73 14.30 -16.64 -13.32
CA LYS A 73 15.17 -15.77 -12.52
C LYS A 73 15.94 -14.73 -13.32
N ASP A 74 16.10 -14.98 -14.61
CA ASP A 74 16.75 -14.08 -15.54
C ASP A 74 15.81 -12.96 -15.98
N HIS A 75 16.40 -11.82 -16.36
CA HIS A 75 15.66 -10.67 -16.88
C HIS A 75 14.63 -10.06 -15.92
N ILE A 76 14.84 -10.22 -14.60
CA ILE A 76 14.08 -9.53 -13.57
C ILE A 76 15.05 -8.67 -12.76
N TYR A 77 14.82 -7.39 -12.78
CA TYR A 77 15.71 -6.39 -12.20
C TYR A 77 15.01 -5.63 -11.09
N THR A 78 15.78 -5.21 -10.08
CA THR A 78 15.28 -4.34 -9.03
C THR A 78 15.71 -2.91 -9.31
N SER A 79 14.75 -1.99 -9.31
CA SER A 79 15.01 -0.56 -9.38
C SER A 79 14.09 0.17 -8.40
N PRO A 80 14.62 0.63 -7.26
CA PRO A 80 13.84 1.38 -6.30
C PRO A 80 13.23 2.64 -6.95
N ALA A 81 12.02 3.01 -6.51
CA ALA A 81 11.42 4.26 -6.92
C ALA A 81 12.30 5.43 -6.47
N VAL A 82 12.66 6.29 -7.42
CA VAL A 82 13.43 7.50 -7.11
C VAL A 82 12.46 8.55 -6.57
N VAL A 83 12.70 8.99 -5.34
CA VAL A 83 12.02 10.15 -4.77
C VAL A 83 12.90 11.37 -5.02
N GLN A 84 12.37 12.34 -5.75
CA GLN A 84 13.05 13.61 -5.92
C GLN A 84 12.99 14.36 -4.59
N VAL A 85 14.14 14.47 -3.95
CA VAL A 85 14.28 15.23 -2.71
C VAL A 85 14.36 16.70 -3.12
N GLY A 86 13.31 17.47 -2.89
CA GLY A 86 13.30 18.91 -3.11
C GLY A 86 14.13 19.64 -2.05
N ASP A 87 14.27 20.95 -2.20
CA ASP A 87 15.05 21.86 -1.34
C ASP A 87 14.69 21.84 0.16
N ARG A 88 13.71 21.04 0.55
CA ARG A 88 13.23 20.90 1.94
C ARG A 88 14.20 20.18 2.88
N LEU A 89 15.21 19.47 2.36
CA LEU A 89 16.26 18.90 3.22
C LEU A 89 17.17 19.97 3.86
N GLU A 90 17.16 21.19 3.34
CA GLU A 90 17.92 22.32 3.91
C GLU A 90 17.15 23.02 5.05
N GLN A 91 15.90 22.67 5.27
CA GLN A 91 15.14 23.24 6.38
C GLN A 91 15.64 22.65 7.72
N PRO A 92 15.83 23.49 8.73
CA PRO A 92 16.26 23.01 10.04
C PRO A 92 15.23 22.00 10.58
N PHE A 93 15.73 20.91 11.16
CA PHE A 93 14.90 19.89 11.78
C PHE A 93 14.02 20.52 12.87
N VAL A 94 12.72 20.51 12.63
CA VAL A 94 11.76 20.92 13.67
C VAL A 94 11.51 19.72 14.57
N PRO A 95 11.73 19.83 15.88
CA PRO A 95 11.46 18.73 16.79
C PRO A 95 10.04 18.22 16.66
N VAL A 96 9.90 16.93 16.39
CA VAL A 96 8.59 16.27 16.30
C VAL A 96 7.89 16.36 17.65
N GLN A 97 6.63 16.77 17.68
CA GLN A 97 5.83 16.70 18.91
C GLN A 97 5.69 15.25 19.33
N SER A 98 6.16 14.95 20.54
CA SER A 98 6.05 13.60 21.09
C SER A 98 4.60 13.15 21.13
N GLY A 99 4.34 11.93 20.64
CA GLY A 99 3.01 11.34 20.65
C GLY A 99 2.11 11.75 19.46
N ARG A 100 2.58 12.54 18.48
CA ARG A 100 1.85 12.78 17.25
C ARG A 100 2.29 11.77 16.20
N LEU A 101 1.36 10.95 15.71
CA LEU A 101 1.53 10.03 14.59
C LEU A 101 0.67 10.53 13.45
N THR A 102 1.20 10.48 12.23
CA THR A 102 0.48 10.96 11.04
C THR A 102 0.43 9.87 9.99
N PHE A 103 -0.76 9.61 9.45
CA PHE A 103 -0.99 8.76 8.30
C PHE A 103 -1.57 9.61 7.16
N VAL A 104 -0.97 9.52 5.98
CA VAL A 104 -1.42 10.24 4.79
C VAL A 104 -1.91 9.23 3.75
N GLY A 105 -3.17 9.36 3.36
CA GLY A 105 -3.78 8.49 2.36
C GLY A 105 -5.28 8.73 2.24
N SER A 106 -5.90 8.12 1.23
CA SER A 106 -7.36 8.19 1.02
C SER A 106 -7.99 6.83 1.28
N GLU A 107 -9.20 6.82 1.81
CA GLU A 107 -10.03 5.63 2.05
C GLU A 107 -10.34 4.86 0.76
N ASP A 108 -10.43 5.56 -0.38
CA ASP A 108 -10.70 4.94 -1.68
C ASP A 108 -9.62 3.94 -2.10
N HIS A 109 -8.44 4.03 -1.50
CA HIS A 109 -7.37 3.05 -1.69
C HIS A 109 -7.40 2.04 -0.54
N PHE A 110 -7.94 0.87 -0.80
CA PHE A 110 -8.15 -0.21 0.16
C PHE A 110 -6.97 -0.46 1.14
N PRO A 111 -5.69 -0.55 0.70
CA PRO A 111 -4.57 -0.75 1.63
C PRO A 111 -4.45 0.33 2.71
N ASN A 112 -4.94 1.54 2.45
CA ASN A 112 -4.93 2.62 3.44
C ASN A 112 -5.94 2.34 4.55
N LEU A 113 -7.16 1.92 4.18
CA LEU A 113 -8.19 1.56 5.16
C LEU A 113 -7.74 0.37 6.02
N ASP A 114 -7.18 -0.66 5.38
CA ASP A 114 -6.62 -1.83 6.06
C ASP A 114 -5.51 -1.42 7.05
N ALA A 115 -4.58 -0.57 6.63
CA ALA A 115 -3.49 -0.09 7.48
C ALA A 115 -3.99 0.67 8.71
N VAL A 116 -4.97 1.57 8.55
CA VAL A 116 -5.55 2.32 9.68
C VAL A 116 -6.33 1.40 10.60
N ALA A 117 -7.12 0.47 10.06
CA ALA A 117 -7.86 -0.50 10.86
C ALA A 117 -6.92 -1.43 11.63
N TRP A 118 -5.90 -1.96 10.97
CA TRP A 118 -4.87 -2.78 11.62
C TRP A 118 -4.17 -2.01 12.74
N PHE A 119 -3.79 -0.76 12.52
CA PHE A 119 -3.16 0.06 13.55
C PHE A 119 -4.08 0.24 14.75
N CYS A 120 -5.37 0.49 14.52
CA CYS A 120 -6.35 0.62 15.58
C CYS A 120 -6.48 -0.67 16.41
N HIS A 121 -6.61 -1.81 15.75
CA HIS A 121 -6.88 -3.09 16.40
C HIS A 121 -5.63 -3.70 17.04
N GLU A 122 -4.47 -3.59 16.39
CA GLU A 122 -3.26 -4.30 16.78
C GLU A 122 -2.26 -3.40 17.53
N VAL A 123 -2.13 -2.13 17.14
CA VAL A 123 -1.08 -1.25 17.72
C VAL A 123 -1.60 -0.43 18.89
N ILE A 124 -2.77 0.20 18.78
CA ILE A 124 -3.32 1.04 19.84
C ILE A 124 -3.43 0.31 21.18
N PRO A 125 -3.91 -0.95 21.27
CA PRO A 125 -3.96 -1.67 22.54
C PRO A 125 -2.60 -1.85 23.20
N HIS A 126 -1.54 -2.06 22.39
CA HIS A 126 -0.18 -2.18 22.91
C HIS A 126 0.37 -0.85 23.43
N LEU A 127 0.07 0.27 22.75
CA LEU A 127 0.47 1.60 23.20
C LEU A 127 -0.26 2.00 24.50
N ARG A 128 -1.55 1.70 24.60
CA ARG A 128 -2.35 1.90 25.84
C ARG A 128 -1.78 1.12 27.03
N LYS A 129 -1.40 -0.15 26.84
CA LYS A 129 -0.78 -0.99 27.88
C LYS A 129 0.55 -0.41 28.37
N ARG A 130 1.26 0.34 27.55
CA ARG A 130 2.51 1.01 27.89
C ARG A 130 2.31 2.43 28.41
N HIS A 131 1.07 2.85 28.62
CA HIS A 131 0.70 4.20 29.04
C HIS A 131 1.27 5.31 28.14
N PHE A 132 1.44 5.00 26.83
CA PHE A 132 1.94 5.97 25.87
C PHE A 132 0.79 6.85 25.38
N SER A 133 0.89 8.16 25.68
CA SER A 133 -0.09 9.14 25.19
C SER A 133 0.22 9.55 23.76
N PHE A 134 -0.73 9.39 22.86
CA PHE A 134 -0.54 9.71 21.45
C PHE A 134 -1.86 10.10 20.78
N THR A 135 -1.73 10.65 19.58
CA THR A 135 -2.83 10.91 18.64
C THR A 135 -2.42 10.43 17.26
N LEU A 136 -3.25 9.62 16.61
CA LEU A 136 -3.11 9.25 15.23
C LEU A 136 -3.93 10.21 14.35
N GLN A 137 -3.27 11.09 13.63
CA GLN A 137 -3.88 11.99 12.67
C GLN A 137 -3.92 11.33 11.29
N VAL A 138 -5.11 11.19 10.74
CA VAL A 138 -5.33 10.59 9.41
C VAL A 138 -5.72 11.69 8.44
N ILE A 139 -4.85 11.94 7.47
CA ILE A 139 -4.98 13.00 6.46
C ILE A 139 -5.43 12.38 5.14
N GLY A 140 -6.43 12.98 4.52
CA GLY A 140 -6.98 12.57 3.23
C GLY A 140 -8.50 12.55 3.22
N LYS A 141 -9.07 11.91 2.21
CA LYS A 141 -10.53 11.78 2.07
C LYS A 141 -11.00 10.51 2.78
N TRP A 142 -11.66 10.68 3.93
CA TRP A 142 -12.14 9.60 4.80
C TRP A 142 -13.59 9.90 5.21
N ARG A 143 -14.55 9.10 4.76
CA ARG A 143 -15.98 9.36 4.95
C ARG A 143 -16.84 8.11 5.13
N GLY A 144 -16.27 6.90 5.00
CA GLY A 144 -16.98 5.63 5.04
C GLY A 144 -17.44 5.25 6.45
N GLU A 145 -18.36 4.31 6.51
CA GLU A 145 -18.89 3.82 7.80
C GLU A 145 -17.81 3.12 8.64
N CYS A 146 -16.88 2.42 7.98
CA CYS A 146 -15.81 1.71 8.66
C CYS A 146 -14.92 2.66 9.47
N ILE A 147 -14.43 3.74 8.84
CA ILE A 147 -13.57 4.70 9.51
C ILE A 147 -14.30 5.48 10.60
N ASN A 148 -15.59 5.80 10.38
CA ASN A 148 -16.42 6.48 11.40
C ASN A 148 -16.62 5.59 12.64
N ARG A 149 -16.81 4.28 12.45
CA ARG A 149 -16.87 3.32 13.56
C ARG A 149 -15.54 3.25 14.30
N LEU A 150 -14.41 3.13 13.59
CA LEU A 150 -13.08 3.14 14.21
C LEU A 150 -12.83 4.41 15.01
N GLN A 151 -13.22 5.59 14.48
CA GLN A 151 -13.08 6.85 15.21
C GLN A 151 -13.91 6.89 16.50
N SER A 152 -15.06 6.24 16.52
CA SER A 152 -15.90 6.15 17.72
C SER A 152 -15.31 5.20 18.78
N GLU A 153 -14.63 4.12 18.35
CA GLU A 153 -14.01 3.13 19.23
C GLU A 153 -12.63 3.55 19.74
N TYR A 154 -11.89 4.36 18.95
CA TYR A 154 -10.52 4.77 19.23
C TYR A 154 -10.41 6.30 19.30
N PRO A 155 -10.53 6.90 20.50
CA PRO A 155 -10.46 8.36 20.68
C PRO A 155 -9.14 9.00 20.22
N GLU A 156 -8.06 8.22 20.15
CA GLU A 156 -6.75 8.64 19.65
C GLU A 156 -6.77 8.90 18.14
N LEU A 157 -7.70 8.27 17.40
CA LEU A 157 -7.85 8.45 15.96
C LEU A 157 -8.54 9.79 15.65
N LYS A 158 -7.86 10.65 14.89
CA LYS A 158 -8.36 11.96 14.45
C LYS A 158 -8.35 12.05 12.95
N LEU A 159 -9.53 12.22 12.36
CA LEU A 159 -9.68 12.49 10.93
C LEU A 159 -9.46 13.99 10.69
N VAL A 160 -8.37 14.32 10.01
CA VAL A 160 -7.99 15.72 9.70
C VAL A 160 -8.73 16.23 8.45
N GLY A 161 -9.02 15.32 7.53
CA GLY A 161 -9.52 15.67 6.20
C GLY A 161 -8.39 15.90 5.19
N TYR A 162 -8.76 16.44 4.03
CA TYR A 162 -7.80 16.73 2.96
C TYR A 162 -6.97 17.98 3.32
N VAL A 163 -5.65 17.87 3.16
CA VAL A 163 -4.69 18.96 3.35
C VAL A 163 -3.99 19.21 2.02
N GLU A 164 -4.05 20.45 1.52
CA GLU A 164 -3.49 20.82 0.23
C GLU A 164 -1.96 20.86 0.25
N ASP A 165 -1.38 21.44 1.31
CA ASP A 165 0.07 21.48 1.51
C ASP A 165 0.47 20.71 2.77
N LEU A 166 0.92 19.46 2.56
CA LEU A 166 1.44 18.62 3.64
C LEU A 166 2.74 19.17 4.25
N GLY A 167 3.43 20.04 3.55
CA GLY A 167 4.67 20.63 4.05
C GLY A 167 4.49 21.67 5.13
N SER A 168 3.29 22.24 5.24
CA SER A 168 2.91 23.20 6.27
C SER A 168 2.21 22.56 7.47
N PHE A 169 1.89 21.25 7.40
CA PHE A 169 1.19 20.49 8.42
C PHE A 169 2.17 19.79 9.37
#